data_10ac4b2c2653392a406dffbcf05c7994
#
_entry.id   10ac4b2c2653392a406dffbcf05c7994
#
_cell.length_a   1.000
_cell.length_b   1.000
_cell.length_c   1.000
_cell.angle_alpha   90.00
_cell.angle_beta   90.00
_cell.angle_gamma   90.00
#
_symmetry.space_group_name_H-M   'P 1'
#
loop_
_entity.id
_entity.type
_entity.pdbx_description
1 polymer ?
#
loop_
_entity_poly.entity_id
_entity_poly.type
_entity_poly.pdbx_seq_one_letter_code
_entity_poly.pdbx_strand_id
1 'polypeptide(L)'
;SKTVVIGAGFGGLALAIRLQANGIPVVLLEQRDKPGGRAYVYQDRGFTFDAGPTVITDPGAIEALFTLSGKRMEEYVDLLPVTPFYRLCWETGEVFDYDNHQERLEAQIRRFNPQDVDGYRRFHAYSQAVFEEGYLKLGTVPFLSFRDMLRAGPKLAKLQAWRSVYSMV
;
A
#
# COMPACT_ATOMS: atom_id res chain seq x y z
N SER A 1 -7.68 2.92 33.68
CA SER A 1 -7.91 4.05 32.76
C SER A 1 -8.34 3.52 31.40
N LYS A 2 -9.27 4.21 30.75
CA LYS A 2 -9.69 3.87 29.37
C LYS A 2 -8.90 4.74 28.39
N THR A 3 -8.44 4.14 27.30
CA THR A 3 -7.83 4.87 26.19
C THR A 3 -8.94 5.32 25.23
N VAL A 4 -8.92 6.58 24.82
CA VAL A 4 -9.86 7.12 23.84
C VAL A 4 -9.13 7.33 22.53
N VAL A 5 -9.66 6.74 21.43
CA VAL A 5 -9.19 6.95 20.07
C VAL A 5 -10.23 7.79 19.34
N ILE A 6 -9.82 8.89 18.74
CA ILE A 6 -10.70 9.81 18.03
C ILE A 6 -10.52 9.62 16.51
N GLY A 7 -11.61 9.26 15.83
CA GLY A 7 -11.67 8.97 14.41
C GLY A 7 -11.55 7.50 14.07
N ALA A 8 -12.55 6.95 13.38
CA ALA A 8 -12.61 5.56 12.93
C ALA A 8 -12.22 5.39 11.45
N GLY A 9 -11.22 6.13 10.97
CA GLY A 9 -10.52 5.81 9.73
C GLY A 9 -9.59 4.60 9.91
N PHE A 10 -8.92 4.14 8.86
CA PHE A 10 -8.01 2.98 8.93
C PHE A 10 -6.99 3.08 10.06
N GLY A 11 -6.36 4.24 10.26
CA GLY A 11 -5.37 4.44 11.32
C GLY A 11 -5.97 4.31 12.73
N GLY A 12 -7.13 4.93 12.97
CA GLY A 12 -7.81 4.84 14.25
C GLY A 12 -8.32 3.43 14.56
N LEU A 13 -8.88 2.76 13.55
CA LEU A 13 -9.30 1.35 13.67
C LEU A 13 -8.11 0.44 13.96
N ALA A 14 -7.01 0.57 13.20
CA ALA A 14 -5.80 -0.23 13.42
C ALA A 14 -5.21 -0.02 14.81
N LEU A 15 -5.17 1.23 15.29
CA LEU A 15 -4.72 1.54 16.65
C LEU A 15 -5.63 0.92 17.71
N ALA A 16 -6.95 1.07 17.55
CA ALA A 16 -7.91 0.52 18.51
C ALA A 16 -7.83 -1.01 18.60
N ILE A 17 -7.70 -1.69 17.45
CA ILE A 17 -7.51 -3.15 17.38
C ILE A 17 -6.22 -3.56 18.10
N ARG A 18 -5.10 -2.89 17.81
CA ARG A 18 -3.80 -3.20 18.45
C ARG A 18 -3.82 -3.00 19.96
N LEU A 19 -4.41 -1.92 20.44
CA LEU A 19 -4.56 -1.66 21.86
C LEU A 19 -5.43 -2.73 22.52
N GLN A 20 -6.58 -3.03 21.94
CA GLN A 20 -7.50 -4.03 22.48
C GLN A 20 -6.87 -5.43 22.51
N ALA A 21 -6.15 -5.82 21.45
CA ALA A 21 -5.44 -7.10 21.40
C ALA A 21 -4.34 -7.23 22.45
N ASN A 22 -3.81 -6.10 22.95
CA ASN A 22 -2.87 -6.04 24.06
C ASN A 22 -3.55 -5.84 25.43
N GLY A 23 -4.86 -6.04 25.53
CA GLY A 23 -5.60 -5.95 26.78
C GLY A 23 -5.85 -4.52 27.28
N ILE A 24 -5.61 -3.49 26.47
CA ILE A 24 -5.85 -2.10 26.80
C ILE A 24 -7.29 -1.72 26.40
N PRO A 25 -8.16 -1.39 27.36
CA PRO A 25 -9.54 -1.00 27.08
C PRO A 25 -9.58 0.29 26.23
N VAL A 26 -10.32 0.25 25.12
CA VAL A 26 -10.42 1.34 24.16
C VAL A 26 -11.86 1.79 23.98
N VAL A 27 -12.05 3.11 23.86
CA VAL A 27 -13.26 3.73 23.33
C VAL A 27 -12.89 4.42 22.03
N LEU A 28 -13.52 4.00 20.93
CA LEU A 28 -13.35 4.61 19.61
C LEU A 28 -14.52 5.56 19.34
N LEU A 29 -14.19 6.82 19.06
CA LEU A 29 -15.17 7.86 18.76
C LEU A 29 -15.09 8.22 17.28
N GLU A 30 -16.23 8.23 16.60
CA GLU A 30 -16.37 8.67 15.20
C GLU A 30 -17.45 9.73 15.09
N GLN A 31 -17.19 10.79 14.33
CA GLN A 31 -18.16 11.89 14.14
C GLN A 31 -19.18 11.60 13.03
N ARG A 32 -18.85 10.70 12.11
CA ARG A 32 -19.75 10.28 11.03
C ARG A 32 -20.66 9.15 11.49
N ASP A 33 -21.65 8.83 10.68
CA ASP A 33 -22.62 7.76 10.89
C ASP A 33 -22.03 6.35 10.81
N LYS A 34 -20.83 6.20 10.19
CA LYS A 34 -20.13 4.92 10.05
C LYS A 34 -18.61 5.10 9.98
N PRO A 35 -17.82 4.05 10.33
CA PRO A 35 -16.38 4.07 10.20
C PRO A 35 -15.94 4.05 8.74
N GLY A 36 -14.63 4.29 8.49
CA GLY A 36 -13.99 4.21 7.17
C GLY A 36 -13.12 5.42 6.86
N GLY A 37 -13.45 6.60 7.40
CA GLY A 37 -12.67 7.81 7.14
C GLY A 37 -12.65 8.18 5.65
N ARG A 38 -11.48 8.17 5.02
CA ARG A 38 -11.36 8.43 3.57
C ARG A 38 -11.70 7.23 2.69
N ALA A 39 -11.86 6.04 3.24
CA ALA A 39 -12.41 4.88 2.55
C ALA A 39 -13.92 4.75 2.81
N TYR A 40 -14.61 5.86 2.69
CA TYR A 40 -16.04 5.94 2.91
C TYR A 40 -16.81 5.57 1.65
N VAL A 41 -17.97 5.01 1.81
CA VAL A 41 -18.87 4.64 0.72
C VAL A 41 -20.14 5.48 0.81
N TYR A 42 -20.48 6.16 -0.26
CA TYR A 42 -21.75 6.88 -0.40
C TYR A 42 -22.77 6.02 -1.12
N GLN A 43 -24.01 6.11 -0.69
CA GLN A 43 -25.14 5.46 -1.35
C GLN A 43 -26.20 6.51 -1.67
N ASP A 44 -26.60 6.60 -2.93
CA ASP A 44 -27.66 7.51 -3.38
C ASP A 44 -28.49 6.84 -4.46
N ARG A 45 -29.81 6.83 -4.29
CA ARG A 45 -30.81 6.31 -5.25
C ARG A 45 -30.50 4.92 -5.80
N GLY A 46 -29.97 4.01 -4.97
CA GLY A 46 -29.61 2.65 -5.35
C GLY A 46 -28.23 2.50 -5.98
N PHE A 47 -27.48 3.59 -6.14
CA PHE A 47 -26.08 3.57 -6.58
C PHE A 47 -25.12 3.59 -5.39
N THR A 48 -23.98 2.93 -5.55
CA THR A 48 -22.90 2.91 -4.56
C THR A 48 -21.67 3.59 -5.16
N PHE A 49 -21.12 4.56 -4.44
CA PHE A 49 -19.95 5.34 -4.85
C PHE A 49 -18.84 5.15 -3.82
N ASP A 50 -17.75 4.55 -4.24
CA ASP A 50 -16.54 4.48 -3.44
C ASP A 50 -15.83 5.83 -3.43
N ALA A 51 -15.58 6.37 -2.24
CA ALA A 51 -14.98 7.70 -2.07
C ALA A 51 -13.49 7.64 -1.71
N GLY A 52 -12.87 6.50 -1.87
CA GLY A 52 -11.50 6.31 -1.44
C GLY A 52 -10.71 5.32 -2.29
N PRO A 53 -9.67 4.72 -1.72
CA PRO A 53 -8.88 3.72 -2.41
C PRO A 53 -9.74 2.53 -2.81
N THR A 54 -9.71 2.19 -4.09
CA THR A 54 -10.42 1.03 -4.65
C THR A 54 -9.50 -0.18 -4.78
N VAL A 55 -8.19 0.02 -4.67
CA VAL A 55 -7.18 -1.05 -4.78
C VAL A 55 -6.43 -1.18 -3.46
N ILE A 56 -6.40 -2.39 -2.92
CA ILE A 56 -5.61 -2.73 -1.74
C ILE A 56 -4.21 -3.14 -2.21
N THR A 57 -3.22 -2.30 -1.94
CA THR A 57 -1.83 -2.54 -2.36
C THR A 57 -0.98 -3.28 -1.32
N ASP A 58 -1.44 -3.34 -0.08
CA ASP A 58 -0.80 -4.08 1.02
C ASP A 58 -1.82 -4.90 1.81
N PRO A 59 -2.25 -6.05 1.30
CA PRO A 59 -3.15 -6.96 2.01
C PRO A 59 -2.57 -7.44 3.34
N GLY A 60 -1.25 -7.63 3.42
CA GLY A 60 -0.56 -8.13 4.62
C GLY A 60 -0.72 -7.19 5.83
N ALA A 61 -0.75 -5.88 5.61
CA ALA A 61 -0.99 -4.92 6.69
C ALA A 61 -2.40 -5.05 7.30
N ILE A 62 -3.40 -5.42 6.48
CA ILE A 62 -4.77 -5.68 6.93
C ILE A 62 -4.84 -7.04 7.62
N GLU A 63 -4.30 -8.09 6.99
CA GLU A 63 -4.25 -9.45 7.54
C GLU A 63 -3.62 -9.50 8.93
N ALA A 64 -2.54 -8.72 9.14
CA ALA A 64 -1.90 -8.61 10.45
C ALA A 64 -2.84 -8.16 11.58
N LEU A 65 -3.86 -7.35 11.28
CA LEU A 65 -4.86 -6.92 12.27
C LEU A 65 -5.83 -8.03 12.63
N PHE A 66 -6.25 -8.83 11.64
CA PHE A 66 -7.07 -10.02 11.88
C PHE A 66 -6.31 -11.06 12.69
N THR A 67 -5.09 -11.39 12.29
CA THR A 67 -4.22 -12.34 13.00
C THR A 67 -3.97 -11.92 14.45
N LEU A 68 -3.69 -10.62 14.69
CA LEU A 68 -3.51 -10.07 16.03
C LEU A 68 -4.75 -10.24 16.91
N SER A 69 -5.93 -10.26 16.29
CA SER A 69 -7.22 -10.45 16.95
C SER A 69 -7.65 -11.92 17.05
N GLY A 70 -6.78 -12.87 16.66
CA GLY A 70 -7.09 -14.30 16.62
C GLY A 70 -8.11 -14.68 15.54
N LYS A 71 -8.21 -13.88 14.47
CA LYS A 71 -9.14 -14.07 13.36
C LYS A 71 -8.38 -14.34 12.07
N ARG A 72 -9.07 -14.93 11.10
CA ARG A 72 -8.58 -15.11 9.73
C ARG A 72 -9.26 -14.10 8.83
N MET A 73 -8.50 -13.36 8.05
CA MET A 73 -9.03 -12.30 7.19
C MET A 73 -10.02 -12.86 6.14
N GLU A 74 -9.71 -14.03 5.58
CA GLU A 74 -10.51 -14.67 4.53
C GLU A 74 -11.95 -15.03 4.96
N GLU A 75 -12.21 -15.08 6.27
CA GLU A 75 -13.56 -15.29 6.81
C GLU A 75 -14.43 -14.02 6.75
N TYR A 76 -13.83 -12.87 6.48
CA TYR A 76 -14.48 -11.55 6.54
C TYR A 76 -14.36 -10.75 5.26
N VAL A 77 -13.30 -10.98 4.46
CA VAL A 77 -12.95 -10.18 3.29
C VAL A 77 -12.49 -11.07 2.15
N ASP A 78 -13.12 -10.94 1.00
CA ASP A 78 -12.67 -11.51 -0.26
C ASP A 78 -11.86 -10.46 -1.03
N LEU A 79 -10.55 -10.71 -1.19
CA LEU A 79 -9.69 -9.89 -2.03
C LEU A 79 -9.58 -10.51 -3.42
N LEU A 80 -10.05 -9.79 -4.41
CA LEU A 80 -9.98 -10.21 -5.81
C LEU A 80 -8.83 -9.51 -6.53
N PRO A 81 -8.01 -10.25 -7.31
CA PRO A 81 -6.96 -9.62 -8.09
C PRO A 81 -7.57 -8.74 -9.18
N VAL A 82 -7.04 -7.54 -9.33
CA VAL A 82 -7.40 -6.61 -10.42
C VAL A 82 -6.39 -6.76 -11.54
N THR A 83 -6.88 -7.05 -12.77
CA THR A 83 -6.02 -7.19 -13.94
C THR A 83 -6.71 -6.63 -15.18
N PRO A 84 -6.12 -5.68 -15.88
CA PRO A 84 -4.98 -4.88 -15.47
C PRO A 84 -5.36 -3.94 -14.31
N PHE A 85 -4.40 -3.58 -13.45
CA PHE A 85 -4.69 -2.58 -12.41
C PHE A 85 -4.47 -1.15 -12.90
N TYR A 86 -3.83 -0.98 -14.06
CA TYR A 86 -3.69 0.30 -14.75
C TYR A 86 -3.76 0.11 -16.25
N ARG A 87 -4.48 1.00 -16.92
CA ARG A 87 -4.48 1.10 -18.39
C ARG A 87 -4.15 2.53 -18.80
N LEU A 88 -3.05 2.68 -19.53
CA LEU A 88 -2.68 3.94 -20.16
C LEU A 88 -3.20 3.92 -21.60
N CYS A 89 -3.89 4.99 -21.99
CA CYS A 89 -4.43 5.16 -23.34
C CYS A 89 -3.89 6.45 -23.93
N TRP A 90 -3.36 6.39 -25.13
CA TRP A 90 -2.91 7.57 -25.87
C TRP A 90 -3.93 7.97 -26.93
N GLU A 91 -3.90 9.24 -27.33
CA GLU A 91 -4.76 9.77 -28.41
C GLU A 91 -4.53 9.05 -29.74
N THR A 92 -3.35 8.47 -29.95
CA THR A 92 -2.99 7.62 -31.09
C THR A 92 -3.77 6.30 -31.15
N GLY A 93 -4.51 5.95 -30.10
CA GLY A 93 -5.18 4.67 -29.94
C GLY A 93 -4.30 3.56 -29.36
N GLU A 94 -3.05 3.85 -29.05
CA GLU A 94 -2.17 2.92 -28.36
C GLU A 94 -2.62 2.72 -26.92
N VAL A 95 -2.43 1.48 -26.42
CA VAL A 95 -2.81 1.09 -25.06
C VAL A 95 -1.65 0.33 -24.43
N PHE A 96 -1.39 0.64 -23.15
CA PHE A 96 -0.46 -0.09 -22.31
C PHE A 96 -1.17 -0.54 -21.04
N ASP A 97 -1.25 -1.85 -20.84
CA ASP A 97 -1.84 -2.47 -19.65
C ASP A 97 -0.75 -2.80 -18.64
N TYR A 98 -0.85 -2.21 -17.47
CA TYR A 98 0.04 -2.51 -16.36
C TYR A 98 -0.61 -3.56 -15.45
N ASP A 99 0.01 -4.72 -15.35
CA ASP A 99 -0.39 -5.82 -14.50
C ASP A 99 0.80 -6.45 -13.76
N ASN A 100 0.57 -7.50 -12.99
CA ASN A 100 1.61 -8.20 -12.24
C ASN A 100 2.29 -9.34 -13.03
N HIS A 101 1.98 -9.49 -14.32
CA HIS A 101 2.58 -10.51 -15.18
C HIS A 101 3.79 -9.94 -15.92
N GLN A 102 4.98 -10.19 -15.39
CA GLN A 102 6.23 -9.65 -15.96
C GLN A 102 6.38 -9.93 -17.47
N GLU A 103 6.08 -11.12 -17.92
CA GLU A 103 6.21 -11.47 -19.36
C GLU A 103 5.29 -10.65 -20.25
N ARG A 104 4.05 -10.38 -19.79
CA ARG A 104 3.10 -9.53 -20.53
C ARG A 104 3.57 -8.09 -20.59
N LEU A 105 4.08 -7.58 -19.46
CA LEU A 105 4.65 -6.23 -19.38
C LEU A 105 5.85 -6.09 -20.31
N GLU A 106 6.78 -7.01 -20.27
CA GLU A 106 7.95 -6.99 -21.15
C GLU A 106 7.56 -7.10 -22.64
N ALA A 107 6.53 -7.88 -22.97
CA ALA A 107 6.02 -7.95 -24.33
C ALA A 107 5.42 -6.62 -24.80
N GLN A 108 4.71 -5.92 -23.93
CA GLN A 108 4.19 -4.58 -24.23
C GLN A 108 5.32 -3.55 -24.37
N ILE A 109 6.29 -3.52 -23.45
CA ILE A 109 7.46 -2.63 -23.53
C ILE A 109 8.20 -2.88 -24.84
N ARG A 110 8.44 -4.14 -25.21
CA ARG A 110 9.12 -4.51 -26.47
C ARG A 110 8.37 -4.01 -27.71
N ARG A 111 7.04 -3.93 -27.66
CA ARG A 111 6.22 -3.38 -28.74
C ARG A 111 6.45 -1.88 -28.94
N PHE A 112 6.64 -1.13 -27.85
CA PHE A 112 6.93 0.30 -27.89
C PHE A 112 8.40 0.57 -28.20
N ASN A 113 9.31 -0.06 -27.47
CA ASN A 113 10.75 0.03 -27.71
C ASN A 113 11.46 -1.22 -27.19
N PRO A 114 12.01 -2.09 -28.04
CA PRO A 114 12.72 -3.29 -27.62
C PRO A 114 13.92 -3.05 -26.72
N GLN A 115 14.58 -1.88 -26.83
CA GLN A 115 15.77 -1.53 -26.06
C GLN A 115 15.45 -1.21 -24.60
N ASP A 116 14.20 -0.87 -24.30
CA ASP A 116 13.78 -0.50 -22.94
C ASP A 116 13.52 -1.71 -22.03
N VAL A 117 13.42 -2.91 -22.57
CA VAL A 117 13.16 -4.12 -21.77
C VAL A 117 14.22 -4.34 -20.69
N ASP A 118 15.50 -4.22 -21.05
CA ASP A 118 16.59 -4.39 -20.07
C ASP A 118 16.66 -3.22 -19.08
N GLY A 119 16.30 -2.02 -19.49
CA GLY A 119 16.13 -0.87 -18.62
C GLY A 119 15.04 -1.13 -17.58
N TYR A 120 13.88 -1.60 -18.03
CA TYR A 120 12.77 -1.98 -17.17
C TYR A 120 13.17 -3.06 -16.13
N ARG A 121 13.87 -4.12 -16.56
CA ARG A 121 14.33 -5.17 -15.64
C ARG A 121 15.26 -4.63 -14.55
N ARG A 122 16.21 -3.77 -14.92
CA ARG A 122 17.09 -3.12 -13.94
C ARG A 122 16.31 -2.23 -12.97
N PHE A 123 15.40 -1.43 -13.49
CA PHE A 123 14.53 -0.56 -12.68
C PHE A 123 13.64 -1.38 -11.73
N HIS A 124 13.04 -2.46 -12.22
CA HIS A 124 12.20 -3.35 -11.40
C HIS A 124 13.00 -3.98 -10.25
N ALA A 125 14.17 -4.56 -10.55
CA ALA A 125 15.04 -5.13 -9.52
C ALA A 125 15.50 -4.11 -8.48
N TYR A 126 15.82 -2.90 -8.93
CA TYR A 126 16.17 -1.79 -8.03
C TYR A 126 14.96 -1.37 -7.16
N SER A 127 13.79 -1.21 -7.75
CA SER A 127 12.56 -0.83 -7.05
C SER A 127 12.18 -1.88 -6.00
N GLN A 128 12.36 -3.17 -6.31
CA GLN A 128 12.15 -4.25 -5.37
C GLN A 128 13.10 -4.12 -4.16
N ALA A 129 14.39 -3.89 -4.38
CA ALA A 129 15.34 -3.71 -3.29
C ALA A 129 15.03 -2.50 -2.40
N VAL A 130 14.56 -1.40 -3.01
CA VAL A 130 14.10 -0.20 -2.28
C VAL A 130 12.84 -0.49 -1.47
N PHE A 131 11.90 -1.22 -2.04
CA PHE A 131 10.66 -1.61 -1.36
C PHE A 131 10.94 -2.54 -0.16
N GLU A 132 11.77 -3.56 -0.35
CA GLU A 132 12.14 -4.49 0.71
C GLU A 132 12.82 -3.79 1.90
N GLU A 133 13.74 -2.88 1.63
CA GLU A 133 14.45 -2.18 2.70
C GLU A 133 13.62 -1.02 3.27
N GLY A 134 13.04 -0.19 2.42
CA GLY A 134 12.35 1.02 2.84
C GLY A 134 10.95 0.74 3.41
N TYR A 135 10.16 -0.09 2.72
CA TYR A 135 8.79 -0.36 3.11
C TYR A 135 8.68 -1.52 4.11
N LEU A 136 9.19 -2.70 3.75
CA LEU A 136 9.01 -3.89 4.58
C LEU A 136 9.82 -3.84 5.89
N LYS A 137 11.06 -3.36 5.85
CA LYS A 137 11.92 -3.34 7.04
C LYS A 137 11.83 -2.03 7.84
N LEU A 138 11.80 -0.89 7.15
CA LEU A 138 11.82 0.41 7.81
C LEU A 138 10.44 1.02 8.01
N GLY A 139 9.41 0.58 7.27
CA GLY A 139 8.05 1.13 7.33
C GLY A 139 7.38 1.00 8.71
N THR A 140 7.79 0.03 9.52
CA THR A 140 7.29 -0.17 10.89
C THR A 140 8.22 0.36 11.97
N VAL A 141 9.40 0.90 11.61
CA VAL A 141 10.38 1.42 12.56
C VAL A 141 10.02 2.86 12.93
N PRO A 142 9.72 3.16 14.19
CA PRO A 142 9.54 4.54 14.62
C PRO A 142 10.92 5.23 14.68
N PHE A 143 11.15 6.20 13.82
CA PHE A 143 12.37 7.03 13.85
C PHE A 143 12.24 8.09 14.94
N LEU A 144 12.42 7.69 16.22
CA LEU A 144 12.27 8.55 17.37
C LEU A 144 13.56 9.31 17.74
N SER A 145 14.69 8.89 17.18
CA SER A 145 15.98 9.50 17.45
C SER A 145 16.86 9.61 16.23
N PHE A 146 17.80 10.56 16.23
CA PHE A 146 18.82 10.69 15.20
C PHE A 146 19.68 9.43 15.06
N ARG A 147 19.84 8.67 16.15
CA ARG A 147 20.57 7.40 16.16
C ARG A 147 19.88 6.33 15.30
N ASP A 148 18.56 6.33 15.25
CA ASP A 148 17.79 5.38 14.43
C ASP A 148 18.00 5.69 12.93
N MET A 149 18.05 6.97 12.58
CA MET A 149 18.39 7.41 11.22
C MET A 149 19.81 7.02 10.82
N LEU A 150 20.78 7.17 11.72
CA LEU A 150 22.17 6.76 11.47
C LEU A 150 22.29 5.25 11.22
N ARG A 151 21.52 4.42 11.90
CA ARG A 151 21.48 2.97 11.69
C ARG A 151 20.94 2.59 10.30
N ALA A 152 19.95 3.32 9.81
CA ALA A 152 19.39 3.11 8.46
C ALA A 152 20.32 3.67 7.36
N GLY A 153 21.15 4.66 7.69
CA GLY A 153 21.99 5.42 6.77
C GLY A 153 22.80 4.58 5.78
N PRO A 154 23.59 3.56 6.20
CA PRO A 154 24.40 2.76 5.30
C PRO A 154 23.59 2.02 4.24
N LYS A 155 22.40 1.52 4.59
CA LYS A 155 21.51 0.82 3.67
C LYS A 155 20.86 1.78 2.69
N LEU A 156 20.37 2.92 3.18
CA LEU A 156 19.84 3.98 2.33
C LEU A 156 20.89 4.53 1.37
N ALA A 157 22.14 4.65 1.83
CA ALA A 157 23.26 5.05 1.00
C ALA A 157 23.55 4.01 -0.11
N LYS A 158 23.60 2.73 0.23
CA LYS A 158 23.77 1.65 -0.76
C LYS A 158 22.68 1.67 -1.84
N LEU A 159 21.44 1.97 -1.46
CA LEU A 159 20.30 2.08 -2.36
C LEU A 159 20.22 3.45 -3.05
N GLN A 160 21.15 4.36 -2.79
CA GLN A 160 21.14 5.72 -3.37
C GLN A 160 19.77 6.41 -3.17
N ALA A 161 19.21 6.32 -1.95
CA ALA A 161 17.85 6.78 -1.63
C ALA A 161 17.62 8.29 -1.83
N TRP A 162 18.67 9.05 -2.15
CA TRP A 162 18.61 10.48 -2.51
C TRP A 162 18.31 10.71 -4.00
N ARG A 163 18.34 9.68 -4.85
CA ARG A 163 18.03 9.83 -6.27
C ARG A 163 16.55 10.11 -6.48
N SER A 164 16.24 10.96 -7.44
CA SER A 164 14.88 11.11 -7.91
C SER A 164 14.44 9.93 -8.78
N VAL A 165 13.14 9.64 -8.83
CA VAL A 165 12.59 8.61 -9.74
C VAL A 165 13.03 8.88 -11.18
N TYR A 166 13.00 10.13 -11.62
CA TYR A 166 13.44 10.54 -12.96
C TYR A 166 14.90 10.16 -13.26
N SER A 167 15.79 10.18 -12.25
CA SER A 167 17.20 9.82 -12.44
C SER A 167 17.46 8.31 -12.32
N MET A 168 16.45 7.53 -12.00
CA MET A 168 16.53 6.07 -11.88
C MET A 168 16.08 5.36 -13.16
N VAL A 169 15.20 6.02 -13.91
CA VAL A 169 14.70 5.61 -15.23
C VAL A 169 15.55 6.22 -16.34
#